data_9fb7f605407d239779bfe79a2b699b32
#
_entry.id   9fb7f605407d239779bfe79a2b699b32
#
_cell.length_a   1.000
_cell.length_b   1.000
_cell.length_c   1.000
_cell.angle_alpha   90.00
_cell.angle_beta   90.00
_cell.angle_gamma   90.00
#
_symmetry.space_group_name_H-M   'P 1'
#
loop_
_entity.id
_entity.type
_entity.pdbx_description
1 polymer ?
#
loop_
_entity_poly.entity_id
_entity_poly.type
_entity_poly.pdbx_seq_one_letter_code
_entity_poly.pdbx_strand_id
1 'polypeptide(L)'
;MNNHIETYDVAIIGLGPVGSTLANILGQYGVKTVALDRENAADHLPRAVMFDDEIMRIFQSLGLSEKMQEIAEVGGGARFIDADGTTLAHWSRPQVVSPNNWYVNYRFHQPDLENVLRDGFKRYEEVTEFWGCDVTELTQNNEDVTLSYCEASTGADKSLRAAYVIG
;
A
#
# COMPACT_ATOMS: atom_id res chain seq x y z
N MET A 1 31.68 -5.53 -18.43
CA MET A 1 31.04 -4.70 -17.40
C MET A 1 30.34 -5.66 -16.45
N ASN A 2 30.77 -5.72 -15.17
CA ASN A 2 30.06 -6.56 -14.19
C ASN A 2 28.69 -5.91 -13.96
N ASN A 3 27.62 -6.49 -14.51
CA ASN A 3 26.26 -6.17 -14.11
C ASN A 3 26.10 -6.69 -12.69
N HIS A 4 26.32 -5.83 -11.72
CA HIS A 4 26.01 -6.13 -10.32
C HIS A 4 24.47 -6.11 -10.21
N ILE A 5 23.85 -7.28 -10.18
CA ILE A 5 22.41 -7.40 -9.96
C ILE A 5 22.16 -7.06 -8.49
N GLU A 6 21.36 -6.03 -8.24
CA GLU A 6 20.98 -5.64 -6.87
C GLU A 6 20.15 -6.75 -6.22
N THR A 7 20.42 -7.00 -4.94
CA THR A 7 19.78 -8.07 -4.17
C THR A 7 19.06 -7.48 -2.95
N TYR A 8 17.85 -7.95 -2.71
CA TYR A 8 16.96 -7.55 -1.62
C TYR A 8 16.46 -8.79 -0.87
N ASP A 9 15.99 -8.59 0.36
CA ASP A 9 15.31 -9.65 1.11
C ASP A 9 13.89 -9.83 0.58
N VAL A 10 13.18 -8.72 0.34
CA VAL A 10 11.80 -8.71 -0.16
C VAL A 10 11.65 -7.73 -1.33
N ALA A 11 10.96 -8.17 -2.37
CA ALA A 11 10.45 -7.29 -3.42
C ALA A 11 8.92 -7.21 -3.35
N ILE A 12 8.38 -6.00 -3.38
CA ILE A 12 6.93 -5.70 -3.42
C ILE A 12 6.58 -5.21 -4.82
N ILE A 13 5.58 -5.83 -5.44
CA ILE A 13 5.07 -5.41 -6.75
C ILE A 13 3.72 -4.71 -6.54
N GLY A 14 3.71 -3.40 -6.75
CA GLY A 14 2.56 -2.53 -6.52
C GLY A 14 2.63 -1.77 -5.20
N LEU A 15 2.61 -0.43 -5.28
CA LEU A 15 2.65 0.51 -4.16
C LEU A 15 1.27 1.17 -3.91
N GLY A 16 0.20 0.40 -4.12
CA GLY A 16 -1.13 0.74 -3.63
C GLY A 16 -1.22 0.62 -2.09
N PRO A 17 -2.42 0.73 -1.49
CA PRO A 17 -2.59 0.72 -0.02
C PRO A 17 -1.94 -0.48 0.68
N VAL A 18 -2.06 -1.67 0.10
CA VAL A 18 -1.50 -2.91 0.70
C VAL A 18 0.03 -2.93 0.62
N GLY A 19 0.58 -2.73 -0.58
CA GLY A 19 2.04 -2.75 -0.78
C GLY A 19 2.75 -1.64 0.00
N SER A 20 2.19 -0.43 0.02
CA SER A 20 2.75 0.68 0.81
C SER A 20 2.65 0.44 2.32
N THR A 21 1.59 -0.23 2.80
CA THR A 21 1.51 -0.65 4.21
C THR A 21 2.57 -1.69 4.53
N LEU A 22 2.74 -2.70 3.66
CA LEU A 22 3.77 -3.72 3.81
C LEU A 22 5.18 -3.12 3.79
N ALA A 23 5.46 -2.17 2.89
CA ALA A 23 6.74 -1.46 2.85
C ALA A 23 7.05 -0.74 4.17
N ASN A 24 6.05 -0.11 4.81
CA ASN A 24 6.20 0.48 6.14
C ASN A 24 6.51 -0.58 7.21
N ILE A 25 5.82 -1.72 7.18
CA ILE A 25 6.04 -2.82 8.14
C ILE A 25 7.46 -3.36 7.99
N LEU A 26 7.87 -3.70 6.77
CA LEU A 26 9.19 -4.27 6.52
C LEU A 26 10.31 -3.28 6.86
N GLY A 27 10.14 -2.00 6.52
CA GLY A 27 11.07 -0.95 6.89
C GLY A 27 11.22 -0.79 8.40
N GLN A 28 10.11 -0.86 9.16
CA GLN A 28 10.14 -0.83 10.62
C GLN A 28 10.95 -1.98 11.23
N TYR A 29 10.97 -3.14 10.58
CA TYR A 29 11.75 -4.30 10.99
C TYR A 29 13.16 -4.36 10.40
N GLY A 30 13.59 -3.34 9.66
CA GLY A 30 14.93 -3.27 9.06
C GLY A 30 15.14 -4.28 7.94
N VAL A 31 14.09 -4.73 7.26
CA VAL A 31 14.17 -5.68 6.16
C VAL A 31 14.54 -4.93 4.88
N LYS A 32 15.61 -5.35 4.21
CA LYS A 32 16.06 -4.74 2.95
C LYS A 32 15.04 -5.01 1.84
N THR A 33 14.23 -4.01 1.55
CA THR A 33 13.05 -4.10 0.68
C THR A 33 13.18 -3.23 -0.56
N VAL A 34 12.78 -3.77 -1.71
CA VAL A 34 12.50 -2.96 -2.91
C VAL A 34 11.02 -3.00 -3.21
N ALA A 35 10.45 -1.86 -3.54
CA ALA A 35 9.05 -1.74 -3.91
C ALA A 35 8.94 -1.08 -5.29
N LEU A 36 8.28 -1.76 -6.24
CA LEU A 36 8.11 -1.32 -7.61
C LEU A 36 6.65 -1.00 -7.88
N ASP A 37 6.40 0.08 -8.61
CA ASP A 37 5.08 0.38 -9.15
C ASP A 37 5.21 0.85 -10.59
N ARG A 38 4.32 0.38 -11.46
CA ARG A 38 4.26 0.81 -12.86
C ARG A 38 3.79 2.24 -13.02
N GLU A 39 3.00 2.74 -12.08
CA GLU A 39 2.53 4.12 -12.06
C GLU A 39 3.57 5.05 -11.41
N ASN A 40 3.56 6.32 -11.80
CA ASN A 40 4.46 7.33 -11.24
C ASN A 40 3.85 8.08 -10.04
N ALA A 41 2.58 7.87 -9.77
CA ALA A 41 1.84 8.56 -8.70
C ALA A 41 0.71 7.67 -8.16
N ALA A 42 0.04 8.14 -7.09
CA ALA A 42 -1.18 7.53 -6.59
C ALA A 42 -2.27 7.51 -7.67
N ASP A 43 -3.03 6.42 -7.75
CA ASP A 43 -4.15 6.31 -8.69
C ASP A 43 -5.20 7.40 -8.40
N HIS A 44 -5.63 8.09 -9.44
CA HIS A 44 -6.65 9.15 -9.33
C HIS A 44 -8.06 8.62 -9.11
N LEU A 45 -8.30 7.33 -9.35
CA LEU A 45 -9.60 6.71 -9.19
C LEU A 45 -9.66 5.94 -7.86
N PRO A 46 -10.36 6.46 -6.84
CA PRO A 46 -10.49 5.76 -5.57
C PRO A 46 -11.29 4.47 -5.76
N ARG A 47 -10.67 3.34 -5.49
CA ARG A 47 -11.28 2.00 -5.49
C ARG A 47 -11.70 1.56 -4.09
N ALA A 48 -11.06 2.11 -3.07
CA ALA A 48 -11.38 1.89 -1.68
C ALA A 48 -11.77 3.23 -1.03
N VAL A 49 -12.77 3.20 -0.15
CA VAL A 49 -13.33 4.40 0.49
C VAL A 49 -13.52 4.23 2.00
N MET A 50 -13.24 3.04 2.54
CA MET A 50 -13.43 2.73 3.95
C MET A 50 -12.34 1.80 4.46
N PHE A 51 -11.95 1.99 5.73
CA PHE A 51 -11.21 1.02 6.53
C PHE A 51 -11.79 0.96 7.95
N ASP A 52 -11.47 -0.10 8.68
CA ASP A 52 -11.96 -0.36 10.02
C ASP A 52 -10.93 -0.06 11.12
N ASP A 53 -11.31 -0.35 12.34
CA ASP A 53 -10.49 -0.17 13.53
C ASP A 53 -9.25 -1.08 13.56
N GLU A 54 -9.30 -2.26 12.94
CA GLU A 54 -8.15 -3.16 12.83
C GLU A 54 -7.07 -2.55 11.94
N ILE A 55 -7.46 -1.99 10.81
CA ILE A 55 -6.53 -1.28 9.91
C ILE A 55 -5.97 -0.02 10.58
N MET A 56 -6.79 0.75 11.31
CA MET A 56 -6.29 1.91 12.08
C MET A 56 -5.28 1.46 13.15
N ARG A 57 -5.47 0.29 13.75
CA ARG A 57 -4.51 -0.29 14.69
C ARG A 57 -3.17 -0.62 14.03
N ILE A 58 -3.19 -1.10 12.77
CA ILE A 58 -1.97 -1.29 11.98
C ILE A 58 -1.28 0.06 11.76
N PHE A 59 -2.01 1.08 11.31
CA PHE A 59 -1.44 2.42 11.12
C PHE A 59 -0.88 3.01 12.41
N GLN A 60 -1.52 2.74 13.55
CA GLN A 60 -0.99 3.14 14.86
C GLN A 60 0.34 2.45 15.15
N SER A 61 0.47 1.16 14.89
CA SER A 61 1.74 0.43 15.11
C SER A 61 2.88 0.95 14.25
N LEU A 62 2.56 1.55 13.10
CA LEU A 62 3.48 2.21 12.19
C LEU A 62 3.76 3.69 12.54
N GLY A 63 3.12 4.24 13.57
CA GLY A 63 3.22 5.64 13.94
C GLY A 63 2.57 6.60 12.92
N LEU A 64 1.56 6.13 12.19
CA LEU A 64 0.85 6.88 11.14
C LEU A 64 -0.57 7.30 11.55
N SER A 65 -1.06 6.89 12.72
CA SER A 65 -2.45 7.09 13.11
C SER A 65 -2.87 8.56 13.17
N GLU A 66 -2.00 9.47 13.60
CA GLU A 66 -2.31 10.91 13.64
C GLU A 66 -2.57 11.45 12.23
N LYS A 67 -1.65 11.16 11.29
CA LYS A 67 -1.81 11.57 9.89
C LYS A 67 -3.03 10.92 9.23
N MET A 68 -3.36 9.66 9.58
CA MET A 68 -4.55 9.00 9.08
C MET A 68 -5.84 9.66 9.60
N GLN A 69 -5.87 10.15 10.83
CA GLN A 69 -7.01 10.91 11.38
C GLN A 69 -7.21 12.27 10.70
N GLU A 70 -6.16 12.89 10.18
CA GLU A 70 -6.26 14.15 9.43
C GLU A 70 -6.96 13.99 8.08
N ILE A 71 -6.87 12.80 7.46
CA ILE A 71 -7.40 12.50 6.12
C ILE A 71 -8.64 11.60 6.12
N ALA A 72 -9.03 11.09 7.29
CA ALA A 72 -10.14 10.15 7.41
C ALA A 72 -11.22 10.66 8.37
N GLU A 73 -12.46 10.41 8.04
CA GLU A 73 -13.63 10.77 8.84
C GLU A 73 -14.28 9.52 9.44
N VAL A 74 -14.81 9.64 10.65
CA VAL A 74 -15.59 8.57 11.28
C VAL A 74 -16.88 8.34 10.50
N GLY A 75 -17.04 7.16 9.92
CA GLY A 75 -18.17 6.80 9.08
C GLY A 75 -19.38 6.29 9.85
N GLY A 76 -20.60 6.58 9.35
CA GLY A 76 -21.87 6.15 9.96
C GLY A 76 -22.51 4.92 9.29
N GLY A 77 -21.82 4.26 8.33
CA GLY A 77 -22.36 3.13 7.57
C GLY A 77 -22.72 3.47 6.13
N ALA A 78 -23.58 2.66 5.51
CA ALA A 78 -24.00 2.81 4.13
C ALA A 78 -25.52 2.65 3.98
N ARG A 79 -26.11 3.41 3.06
CA ARG A 79 -27.51 3.30 2.66
C ARG A 79 -27.56 3.05 1.15
N PHE A 80 -28.19 1.98 0.76
CA PHE A 80 -28.46 1.62 -0.63
C PHE A 80 -29.84 2.14 -1.00
N ILE A 81 -29.92 2.90 -2.06
CA ILE A 81 -31.15 3.50 -2.57
C ILE A 81 -31.35 3.09 -4.03
N ASP A 82 -32.61 3.02 -4.48
CA ASP A 82 -32.95 2.89 -5.89
C ASP A 82 -32.91 4.25 -6.62
N ALA A 83 -33.27 4.24 -7.90
CA ALA A 83 -33.30 5.42 -8.74
C ALA A 83 -34.29 6.49 -8.27
N ASP A 84 -35.36 6.10 -7.55
CA ASP A 84 -36.40 6.98 -7.01
C ASP A 84 -36.07 7.48 -5.59
N GLY A 85 -34.91 7.09 -5.05
CA GLY A 85 -34.46 7.46 -3.71
C GLY A 85 -35.01 6.57 -2.59
N THR A 86 -35.75 5.52 -2.92
CA THR A 86 -36.28 4.56 -1.94
C THR A 86 -35.13 3.75 -1.33
N THR A 87 -35.08 3.63 -0.01
CA THR A 87 -34.06 2.86 0.67
C THR A 87 -34.29 1.36 0.48
N LEU A 88 -33.38 0.70 -0.21
CA LEU A 88 -33.37 -0.76 -0.42
C LEU A 88 -32.74 -1.48 0.77
N ALA A 89 -31.66 -0.93 1.32
CA ALA A 89 -30.99 -1.44 2.51
C ALA A 89 -30.27 -0.33 3.26
N HIS A 90 -30.21 -0.46 4.58
CA HIS A 90 -29.47 0.43 5.44
C HIS A 90 -28.57 -0.38 6.36
N TRP A 91 -27.26 -0.22 6.17
CA TRP A 91 -26.24 -0.79 7.03
C TRP A 91 -25.69 0.30 7.94
N SER A 92 -26.28 0.41 9.13
CA SER A 92 -25.80 1.36 10.14
C SER A 92 -24.53 0.82 10.80
N ARG A 93 -23.49 1.64 10.86
CA ARG A 93 -22.33 1.41 11.68
C ARG A 93 -22.32 2.43 12.82
N PRO A 94 -22.43 2.00 14.08
CA PRO A 94 -22.41 2.94 15.19
C PRO A 94 -21.05 3.63 15.27
N GLN A 95 -21.04 4.92 15.61
CA GLN A 95 -19.81 5.67 15.87
C GLN A 95 -19.32 5.38 17.30
N VAL A 96 -18.93 4.13 17.53
CA VAL A 96 -18.43 3.67 18.83
C VAL A 96 -16.96 3.28 18.70
N VAL A 97 -16.26 3.42 19.80
CA VAL A 97 -14.87 2.95 19.92
C VAL A 97 -14.89 1.45 20.21
N SER A 98 -14.15 0.69 19.42
CA SER A 98 -13.99 -0.75 19.54
C SER A 98 -13.00 -1.15 20.64
N PRO A 99 -12.84 -2.44 20.93
CA PRO A 99 -11.77 -2.95 21.78
C PRO A 99 -10.35 -2.63 21.27
N ASN A 100 -10.19 -2.34 19.98
CA ASN A 100 -8.93 -1.86 19.40
C ASN A 100 -8.63 -0.39 19.73
N ASN A 101 -9.51 0.26 20.49
CA ASN A 101 -9.43 1.66 20.91
C ASN A 101 -9.55 2.69 19.75
N TRP A 102 -10.17 2.27 18.63
CA TRP A 102 -10.47 3.08 17.46
C TRP A 102 -11.94 2.97 17.09
N TYR A 103 -12.46 3.94 16.33
CA TYR A 103 -13.81 3.84 15.77
C TYR A 103 -13.90 2.69 14.78
N VAL A 104 -15.01 1.97 14.77
CA VAL A 104 -15.23 0.77 13.95
C VAL A 104 -15.26 1.00 12.44
N ASN A 105 -15.26 2.25 12.00
CA ASN A 105 -15.36 2.58 10.58
C ASN A 105 -14.85 3.99 10.28
N TYR A 106 -13.99 4.11 9.30
CA TYR A 106 -13.45 5.35 8.77
C TYR A 106 -13.72 5.45 7.28
N ARG A 107 -14.00 6.66 6.80
CA ARG A 107 -14.06 6.98 5.37
C ARG A 107 -12.86 7.82 5.02
N PHE A 108 -12.30 7.58 3.84
CA PHE A 108 -11.11 8.26 3.36
C PHE A 108 -11.14 8.45 1.84
N HIS A 109 -10.30 9.33 1.35
CA HIS A 109 -9.97 9.46 -0.06
C HIS A 109 -8.68 8.67 -0.33
N GLN A 110 -8.74 7.66 -1.22
CA GLN A 110 -7.63 6.71 -1.41
C GLN A 110 -6.29 7.36 -1.76
N PRO A 111 -6.22 8.36 -2.67
CA PRO A 111 -4.95 9.04 -2.95
C PRO A 111 -4.28 9.66 -1.73
N ASP A 112 -5.07 10.25 -0.81
CA ASP A 112 -4.52 10.85 0.41
C ASP A 112 -3.96 9.79 1.35
N LEU A 113 -4.65 8.66 1.51
CA LEU A 113 -4.16 7.51 2.27
C LEU A 113 -2.86 6.95 1.68
N GLU A 114 -2.80 6.78 0.36
CA GLU A 114 -1.59 6.30 -0.31
C GLU A 114 -0.42 7.27 -0.11
N ASN A 115 -0.65 8.58 -0.18
CA ASN A 115 0.38 9.57 0.07
C ASN A 115 0.93 9.48 1.50
N VAL A 116 0.06 9.34 2.51
CA VAL A 116 0.49 9.15 3.92
C VAL A 116 1.33 7.89 4.06
N LEU A 117 0.93 6.78 3.43
CA LEU A 117 1.68 5.52 3.48
C LEU A 117 3.03 5.61 2.77
N ARG A 118 3.07 6.26 1.60
CA ARG A 118 4.30 6.47 0.81
C ARG A 118 5.30 7.36 1.55
N ASP A 119 4.86 8.45 2.15
CA ASP A 119 5.71 9.28 3.01
C ASP A 119 6.13 8.53 4.28
N GLY A 120 5.32 7.58 4.72
CA GLY A 120 5.61 6.73 5.85
C GLY A 120 6.84 5.86 5.65
N PHE A 121 6.93 5.10 4.56
CA PHE A 121 8.06 4.19 4.34
C PHE A 121 9.35 4.90 3.91
N LYS A 122 9.29 6.11 3.37
CA LYS A 122 10.50 6.94 3.09
C LYS A 122 11.34 7.26 4.33
N ARG A 123 10.82 7.00 5.53
CA ARG A 123 11.57 7.15 6.79
C ARG A 123 12.63 6.06 7.00
N TYR A 124 12.55 4.98 6.23
CA TYR A 124 13.37 3.78 6.39
C TYR A 124 14.37 3.67 5.24
N GLU A 125 15.67 3.69 5.57
CA GLU A 125 16.77 3.59 4.60
C GLU A 125 16.80 2.21 3.91
N GLU A 126 16.22 1.19 4.54
CA GLU A 126 16.13 -0.16 4.02
C GLU A 126 15.09 -0.33 2.91
N VAL A 127 14.20 0.65 2.72
CA VAL A 127 13.16 0.60 1.69
C VAL A 127 13.55 1.44 0.49
N THR A 128 13.79 0.77 -0.63
CA THR A 128 14.05 1.40 -1.94
C THR A 128 12.77 1.38 -2.76
N GLU A 129 12.40 2.51 -3.36
CA GLU A 129 11.21 2.63 -4.22
C GLU A 129 11.59 2.87 -5.68
N PHE A 130 10.92 2.17 -6.60
CA PHE A 130 11.03 2.38 -8.04
C PHE A 130 9.65 2.65 -8.65
N TRP A 131 9.48 3.85 -9.20
CA TRP A 131 8.27 4.32 -9.86
C TRP A 131 8.39 4.21 -11.38
N GLY A 132 7.26 4.01 -12.06
CA GLY A 132 7.24 3.82 -13.51
C GLY A 132 7.98 2.57 -13.94
N CYS A 133 8.02 1.54 -13.09
CA CYS A 133 8.71 0.29 -13.32
C CYS A 133 7.70 -0.85 -13.42
N ASP A 134 7.44 -1.30 -14.65
CA ASP A 134 6.51 -2.40 -14.93
C ASP A 134 7.26 -3.75 -14.86
N VAL A 135 6.87 -4.59 -13.91
CA VAL A 135 7.44 -5.93 -13.75
C VAL A 135 6.86 -6.84 -14.82
N THR A 136 7.73 -7.35 -15.69
CA THR A 136 7.34 -8.11 -16.89
C THR A 136 7.52 -9.61 -16.73
N GLU A 137 8.46 -10.05 -15.88
CA GLU A 137 8.75 -11.47 -15.72
C GLU A 137 9.28 -11.77 -14.31
N LEU A 138 8.96 -12.95 -13.82
CA LEU A 138 9.48 -13.54 -12.58
C LEU A 138 10.07 -14.91 -12.89
N THR A 139 11.33 -15.13 -12.52
CA THR A 139 11.98 -16.43 -12.60
C THR A 139 12.46 -16.84 -11.22
N GLN A 140 11.95 -17.96 -10.71
CA GLN A 140 12.27 -18.46 -9.37
C GLN A 140 13.15 -19.69 -9.44
N ASN A 141 14.10 -19.79 -8.52
CA ASN A 141 14.87 -20.99 -8.22
C ASN A 141 14.69 -21.36 -6.72
N ASN A 142 15.53 -22.25 -6.19
CA ASN A 142 15.42 -22.71 -4.79
C ASN A 142 15.94 -21.68 -3.76
N GLU A 143 16.62 -20.63 -4.19
CA GLU A 143 17.30 -19.66 -3.31
C GLU A 143 16.68 -18.28 -3.41
N ASP A 144 16.29 -17.84 -4.61
CA ASP A 144 15.80 -16.49 -4.87
C ASP A 144 14.84 -16.42 -6.06
N VAL A 145 14.26 -15.21 -6.23
CA VAL A 145 13.46 -14.83 -7.39
C VAL A 145 14.18 -13.70 -8.11
N THR A 146 14.34 -13.84 -9.42
CA THR A 146 14.79 -12.77 -10.31
C THR A 146 13.56 -12.08 -10.91
N LEU A 147 13.47 -10.77 -10.75
CA LEU A 147 12.44 -9.93 -11.36
C LEU A 147 13.06 -9.21 -12.56
N SER A 148 12.38 -9.28 -13.70
CA SER A 148 12.65 -8.41 -14.84
C SER A 148 11.59 -7.31 -14.90
N TYR A 149 12.00 -6.07 -15.14
CA TYR A 149 11.10 -4.92 -15.25
C TYR A 149 11.55 -3.93 -16.31
N CYS A 150 10.59 -3.24 -16.91
CA CYS A 150 10.82 -2.16 -17.85
C CYS A 150 10.64 -0.81 -17.17
N GLU A 151 11.63 0.07 -17.29
CA GLU A 151 11.58 1.43 -16.78
C GLU A 151 10.93 2.36 -17.82
N ALA A 152 9.74 2.87 -17.55
CA ALA A 152 8.94 3.65 -18.50
C ALA A 152 9.64 4.92 -18.98
N SER A 153 10.47 5.55 -18.13
CA SER A 153 11.19 6.79 -18.46
C SER A 153 12.27 6.62 -19.51
N THR A 154 12.89 5.44 -19.59
CA THR A 154 14.02 5.14 -20.47
C THR A 154 13.71 4.06 -21.49
N GLY A 155 12.67 3.25 -21.27
CA GLY A 155 12.38 2.03 -22.03
C GLY A 155 13.43 0.92 -21.82
N ALA A 156 14.24 1.03 -20.76
CA ALA A 156 15.30 0.07 -20.50
C ALA A 156 14.77 -1.14 -19.69
N ASP A 157 15.11 -2.32 -20.15
CA ASP A 157 14.90 -3.56 -19.39
C ASP A 157 16.01 -3.72 -18.35
N LYS A 158 15.58 -3.95 -17.12
CA LYS A 158 16.45 -4.15 -15.95
C LYS A 158 16.03 -5.39 -15.19
N SER A 159 16.89 -5.86 -14.30
CA SER A 159 16.57 -6.96 -13.40
C SER A 159 17.15 -6.74 -12.01
N LEU A 160 16.48 -7.32 -11.01
CA LEU A 160 16.92 -7.40 -9.62
C LEU A 160 16.60 -8.80 -9.05
N ARG A 161 17.13 -9.08 -7.88
CA ARG A 161 16.88 -10.34 -7.17
C ARG A 161 16.31 -10.08 -5.78
N ALA A 162 15.42 -10.95 -5.34
CA ALA A 162 14.91 -10.92 -3.97
C ALA A 162 14.74 -12.36 -3.45
N ALA A 163 14.90 -12.54 -2.12
CA ALA A 163 14.61 -13.82 -1.50
C ALA A 163 13.09 -14.13 -1.54
N TYR A 164 12.25 -13.09 -1.40
CA TYR A 164 10.79 -13.20 -1.49
C TYR A 164 10.22 -12.11 -2.39
N VAL A 165 9.13 -12.45 -3.11
CA VAL A 165 8.36 -11.52 -3.93
C VAL A 165 6.91 -11.57 -3.51
N ILE A 166 6.30 -10.38 -3.33
CA ILE A 166 4.90 -10.19 -2.92
C ILE A 166 4.26 -9.21 -3.91
N GLY A 167 3.10 -9.59 -4.47
CA GLY A 167 2.33 -8.79 -5.42
C GLY A 167 0.83 -8.93 -5.26
#